data_82b22726f722b37f9bd5e394a0a5d05c
#
_entry.id   82b22726f722b37f9bd5e394a0a5d05c
#
_cell.length_a   1.000
_cell.length_b   1.000
_cell.length_c   1.000
_cell.angle_alpha   90.00
_cell.angle_beta   90.00
_cell.angle_gamma   90.00
#
_symmetry.space_group_name_H-M   'P 1'
#
loop_
_entity.id
_entity.type
_entity.pdbx_description
1 polymer ?
#
loop_
_entity_poly.entity_id
_entity_poly.type
_entity_poly.pdbx_seq_one_letter_code
_entity_poly.pdbx_strand_id
1 'polypeptide(L)'
;ASGSVICFDGYLRVYGAYEKQTDEILPEVTVDEKLLSQDIQKTQHFTKPPARYSEAKLIKELEDLGIGRPSTYASIIDTIVTRQYVELVDKAFKPTESGLLTNEKLVEFFDSIINVEYTAQMEKELDEIAEGHDDYVHALTTFEDKFEPLLENAYDKMEQIQPQKTGETCPECGGDLVIRKGKY
;
A
#
# COMPACT_ATOMS: atom_id res chain seq x y z
N ALA A 1 14.00 26.59 17.62
CA ALA A 1 15.15 26.16 16.80
C ALA A 1 15.50 24.73 17.17
N SER A 2 15.84 23.93 16.22
CA SER A 2 16.30 22.55 16.41
C SER A 2 17.60 22.36 15.62
N GLY A 3 18.53 21.63 16.18
CA GLY A 3 19.78 21.28 15.52
C GLY A 3 20.38 20.05 16.20
N SER A 4 21.40 19.46 15.59
CA SER A 4 22.10 18.28 16.13
C SER A 4 23.56 18.59 16.36
N VAL A 5 24.11 18.02 17.45
CA VAL A 5 25.53 18.08 17.79
C VAL A 5 26.04 16.65 17.89
N ILE A 6 27.14 16.36 17.20
CA ILE A 6 27.78 15.05 17.29
C ILE A 6 28.53 14.96 18.62
N CYS A 7 28.08 14.12 19.52
CA CYS A 7 28.73 13.86 20.79
C CYS A 7 29.85 12.79 20.71
N PHE A 8 29.77 11.92 19.70
CA PHE A 8 30.74 10.86 19.46
C PHE A 8 30.79 10.48 17.99
N ASP A 9 31.97 10.55 17.39
CA ASP A 9 32.13 10.37 15.92
C ASP A 9 31.76 8.97 15.41
N GLY A 10 31.86 7.94 16.25
CA GLY A 10 31.47 6.58 15.90
C GLY A 10 31.99 6.14 14.51
N TYR A 11 31.07 5.65 13.68
CA TYR A 11 31.36 5.23 12.30
C TYR A 11 31.76 6.40 11.39
N LEU A 12 31.37 7.63 11.71
CA LEU A 12 31.71 8.82 10.93
C LEU A 12 33.22 9.06 10.86
N ARG A 13 33.98 8.53 11.81
CA ARG A 13 35.45 8.58 11.78
C ARG A 13 36.04 7.87 10.56
N VAL A 14 35.31 6.87 10.02
CA VAL A 14 35.70 6.11 8.83
C VAL A 14 34.99 6.64 7.59
N TYR A 15 33.68 6.91 7.70
CA TYR A 15 32.81 7.27 6.57
C TYR A 15 32.61 8.79 6.38
N GLY A 16 33.04 9.63 7.31
CA GLY A 16 32.78 11.07 7.28
C GLY A 16 33.31 11.80 6.01
N ALA A 17 34.30 11.21 5.33
CA ALA A 17 34.76 11.73 4.04
C ALA A 17 33.75 11.51 2.89
N TYR A 18 32.83 10.57 3.03
CA TYR A 18 31.82 10.18 2.04
C TYR A 18 30.41 10.68 2.36
N GLU A 19 30.15 11.05 3.63
CA GLU A 19 28.89 11.65 4.05
C GLU A 19 28.93 13.16 3.93
N LYS A 20 28.02 13.73 3.16
CA LYS A 20 27.76 15.17 3.19
C LYS A 20 26.95 15.47 4.46
N GLN A 21 27.62 15.86 5.53
CA GLN A 21 26.92 16.38 6.70
C GLN A 21 26.18 17.68 6.31
N THR A 22 24.88 17.64 6.39
CA THR A 22 23.99 18.80 6.23
C THR A 22 23.45 19.27 7.57
N ASP A 23 24.08 18.85 8.68
CA ASP A 23 23.64 19.19 10.02
C ASP A 23 23.87 20.69 10.30
N GLU A 24 22.81 21.41 10.62
CA GLU A 24 22.90 22.76 11.14
C GLU A 24 23.39 22.70 12.58
N ILE A 25 24.64 23.08 12.79
CA ILE A 25 25.24 23.20 14.13
C ILE A 25 24.69 24.48 14.76
N LEU A 26 23.92 24.32 15.83
CA LEU A 26 23.48 25.47 16.62
C LEU A 26 24.64 26.05 17.43
N PRO A 27 24.73 27.39 17.55
CA PRO A 27 25.69 28.03 18.43
C PRO A 27 25.40 27.68 19.88
N GLU A 28 26.42 27.65 20.71
CA GLU A 28 26.26 27.51 22.16
C GLU A 28 25.54 28.75 22.70
N VAL A 29 24.40 28.55 23.32
CA VAL A 29 23.61 29.59 24.00
C VAL A 29 23.28 29.19 25.41
N THR A 30 23.20 30.15 26.31
CA THR A 30 22.87 29.91 27.70
C THR A 30 21.43 30.27 28.01
N VAL A 31 20.90 29.71 29.10
CA VAL A 31 19.54 30.02 29.56
C VAL A 31 19.46 31.51 29.92
N ASP A 32 18.40 32.20 29.48
CA ASP A 32 18.17 33.66 29.65
C ASP A 32 19.12 34.58 28.88
N GLU A 33 19.94 34.08 27.97
CA GLU A 33 20.77 34.89 27.08
C GLU A 33 19.89 35.72 26.14
N LYS A 34 20.18 37.02 26.06
CA LYS A 34 19.46 37.93 25.15
C LYS A 34 20.02 37.85 23.74
N LEU A 35 19.22 37.33 22.84
CA LEU A 35 19.55 37.25 21.42
C LEU A 35 18.92 38.42 20.64
N LEU A 36 19.67 38.98 19.69
CA LEU A 36 19.18 40.02 18.78
C LEU A 36 18.77 39.36 17.47
N SER A 37 17.51 39.56 17.06
CA SER A 37 17.05 39.14 15.76
C SER A 37 17.74 39.99 14.65
N GLN A 38 18.43 39.34 13.70
CA GLN A 38 19.08 40.00 12.56
C GLN A 38 18.13 40.11 11.37
N ASP A 39 17.28 39.07 11.14
CA ASP A 39 16.35 39.02 10.05
C ASP A 39 15.10 38.21 10.44
N ILE A 40 13.94 38.63 9.95
CA ILE A 40 12.66 37.93 10.15
C ILE A 40 12.06 37.69 8.77
N GLN A 41 12.15 36.45 8.32
CA GLN A 41 11.57 36.01 7.06
C GLN A 41 10.18 35.43 7.24
N LYS A 42 9.24 35.85 6.41
CA LYS A 42 7.90 35.29 6.33
C LYS A 42 7.86 34.28 5.19
N THR A 43 7.64 33.01 5.51
CA THR A 43 7.47 31.95 4.50
C THR A 43 6.07 31.35 4.62
N GLN A 44 5.42 31.12 3.48
CA GLN A 44 4.16 30.43 3.42
C GLN A 44 4.42 28.97 3.08
N HIS A 45 3.87 28.07 3.90
CA HIS A 45 3.94 26.62 3.69
C HIS A 45 2.53 26.04 3.63
N PHE A 46 2.38 25.06 2.76
CA PHE A 46 1.13 24.32 2.64
C PHE A 46 1.37 22.88 3.07
N THR A 47 0.41 22.29 3.77
CA THR A 47 0.42 20.86 4.05
C THR A 47 0.29 20.09 2.74
N LYS A 48 1.01 18.98 2.64
CA LYS A 48 0.92 18.07 1.51
C LYS A 48 0.21 16.79 1.94
N PRO A 49 -0.55 16.16 1.05
CA PRO A 49 -1.11 14.86 1.34
C PRO A 49 0.01 13.83 1.59
N PRO A 50 -0.29 12.70 2.26
CA PRO A 50 0.67 11.61 2.42
C PRO A 50 1.21 11.17 1.05
N ALA A 51 2.51 10.86 1.01
CA ALA A 51 3.12 10.34 -0.22
C ALA A 51 2.58 8.95 -0.54
N ARG A 52 2.44 8.63 -1.83
CA ARG A 52 2.11 7.28 -2.29
C ARG A 52 3.17 6.28 -1.85
N TYR A 53 2.77 5.01 -1.72
CA TYR A 53 3.69 3.95 -1.37
C TYR A 53 4.70 3.69 -2.48
N SER A 54 5.98 3.68 -2.14
CA SER A 54 6.99 2.99 -2.92
C SER A 54 6.96 1.49 -2.59
N GLU A 55 7.61 0.66 -3.40
CA GLU A 55 7.68 -0.79 -3.16
C GLU A 55 8.20 -1.12 -1.74
N ALA A 56 9.34 -0.54 -1.36
CA ALA A 56 9.91 -0.76 -0.04
C ALA A 56 8.99 -0.26 1.11
N LYS A 57 8.29 0.85 0.92
CA LYS A 57 7.37 1.38 1.91
C LYS A 57 6.12 0.52 2.04
N LEU A 58 5.63 -0.04 0.91
CA LEU A 58 4.48 -0.94 0.94
C LEU A 58 4.84 -2.26 1.64
N ILE A 59 6.01 -2.84 1.35
CA ILE A 59 6.49 -4.05 2.04
C ILE A 59 6.60 -3.82 3.54
N LYS A 60 7.18 -2.68 3.94
CA LYS A 60 7.27 -2.34 5.36
C LYS A 60 5.90 -2.20 6.02
N GLU A 61 4.94 -1.58 5.35
CA GLU A 61 3.58 -1.45 5.86
C GLU A 61 2.89 -2.81 6.02
N LEU A 62 3.05 -3.71 5.02
CA LEU A 62 2.53 -5.08 5.11
C LEU A 62 3.14 -5.83 6.30
N GLU A 63 4.45 -5.70 6.52
CA GLU A 63 5.16 -6.28 7.67
C GLU A 63 4.64 -5.72 8.99
N ASP A 64 4.52 -4.40 9.11
CA ASP A 64 4.03 -3.72 10.32
C ASP A 64 2.57 -4.12 10.64
N LEU A 65 1.76 -4.41 9.63
CA LEU A 65 0.38 -4.88 9.75
C LEU A 65 0.26 -6.41 9.94
N GLY A 66 1.33 -7.16 9.81
CA GLY A 66 1.34 -8.63 9.92
C GLY A 66 0.71 -9.33 8.71
N ILE A 67 0.68 -8.69 7.55
CA ILE A 67 0.14 -9.23 6.30
C ILE A 67 1.28 -9.76 5.42
N GLY A 68 1.19 -11.03 5.04
CA GLY A 68 2.23 -11.71 4.26
C GLY A 68 3.44 -12.11 5.10
N ARG A 69 4.43 -12.68 4.43
CA ARG A 69 5.68 -13.15 5.02
C ARG A 69 6.83 -12.79 4.08
N PRO A 70 8.10 -12.81 4.52
CA PRO A 70 9.24 -12.50 3.67
C PRO A 70 9.24 -13.24 2.33
N SER A 71 8.76 -14.48 2.31
CA SER A 71 8.66 -15.30 1.09
C SER A 71 7.54 -14.86 0.14
N THR A 72 6.56 -14.09 0.58
CA THR A 72 5.37 -13.73 -0.22
C THR A 72 5.34 -12.25 -0.62
N TYR A 73 6.09 -11.35 0.01
CA TYR A 73 6.05 -9.92 -0.32
C TYR A 73 6.33 -9.64 -1.79
N ALA A 74 7.37 -10.27 -2.35
CA ALA A 74 7.71 -10.07 -3.76
C ALA A 74 6.57 -10.52 -4.70
N SER A 75 5.96 -11.66 -4.43
CA SER A 75 4.85 -12.18 -5.24
C SER A 75 3.57 -11.35 -5.11
N ILE A 76 3.32 -10.75 -3.95
CA ILE A 76 2.20 -9.80 -3.74
C ILE A 76 2.40 -8.59 -4.64
N ILE A 77 3.58 -7.96 -4.58
CA ILE A 77 3.91 -6.80 -5.41
C ILE A 77 3.82 -7.13 -6.89
N ASP A 78 4.43 -8.24 -7.32
CA ASP A 78 4.38 -8.68 -8.72
C ASP A 78 2.94 -8.91 -9.19
N THR A 79 2.09 -9.51 -8.35
CA THR A 79 0.69 -9.77 -8.66
C THR A 79 -0.10 -8.50 -8.91
N ILE A 80 0.01 -7.48 -8.05
CA ILE A 80 -0.76 -6.24 -8.21
C ILE A 80 -0.31 -5.43 -9.42
N VAL A 81 0.98 -5.51 -9.79
CA VAL A 81 1.53 -4.86 -10.99
C VAL A 81 1.15 -5.64 -12.25
N THR A 82 1.38 -6.95 -12.28
CA THR A 82 1.10 -7.80 -13.46
C THR A 82 -0.37 -7.82 -13.81
N ARG A 83 -1.25 -7.81 -12.81
CA ARG A 83 -2.70 -7.69 -13.00
C ARG A 83 -3.17 -6.27 -13.32
N GLN A 84 -2.23 -5.32 -13.39
CA GLN A 84 -2.53 -3.90 -13.67
C GLN A 84 -3.52 -3.27 -12.67
N TYR A 85 -3.52 -3.71 -11.42
CA TYR A 85 -4.28 -3.03 -10.38
C TYR A 85 -3.60 -1.73 -9.95
N VAL A 86 -2.27 -1.69 -10.08
CA VAL A 86 -1.45 -0.49 -9.87
C VAL A 86 -0.47 -0.32 -11.02
N GLU A 87 -0.07 0.92 -11.26
CA GLU A 87 1.05 1.29 -12.13
C GLU A 87 2.16 1.94 -11.31
N LEU A 88 3.41 1.78 -11.73
CA LEU A 88 4.55 2.41 -11.08
C LEU A 88 4.86 3.75 -11.77
N VAL A 89 4.60 4.86 -11.07
CA VAL A 89 4.88 6.22 -11.54
C VAL A 89 5.84 6.87 -10.56
N ASP A 90 6.97 7.37 -11.05
CA ASP A 90 8.01 7.99 -10.22
C ASP A 90 8.43 7.14 -9.00
N LYS A 91 8.59 5.84 -9.20
CA LYS A 91 8.93 4.84 -8.16
C LYS A 91 7.87 4.70 -7.05
N ALA A 92 6.65 5.16 -7.28
CA ALA A 92 5.52 5.02 -6.36
C ALA A 92 4.34 4.34 -7.05
N PHE A 93 3.59 3.54 -6.31
CA PHE A 93 2.39 2.88 -6.81
C PHE A 93 1.24 3.87 -6.95
N LYS A 94 0.62 3.85 -8.10
CA LYS A 94 -0.62 4.59 -8.38
C LYS A 94 -1.70 3.59 -8.77
N PRO A 95 -2.84 3.54 -8.06
CA PRO A 95 -3.95 2.69 -8.45
C PRO A 95 -4.44 3.02 -9.85
N THR A 96 -4.74 2.00 -10.63
CA THR A 96 -5.41 2.14 -11.94
C THR A 96 -6.92 2.19 -11.72
N GLU A 97 -7.65 2.60 -12.75
CA GLU A 97 -9.13 2.55 -12.73
C GLU A 97 -9.64 1.12 -12.49
N SER A 98 -9.02 0.13 -13.12
CA SER A 98 -9.33 -1.28 -12.90
C SER A 98 -9.06 -1.74 -11.47
N GLY A 99 -7.95 -1.28 -10.87
CA GLY A 99 -7.62 -1.58 -9.48
C GLY A 99 -8.61 -0.97 -8.49
N LEU A 100 -9.00 0.28 -8.71
CA LEU A 100 -10.01 0.96 -7.88
C LEU A 100 -11.35 0.26 -7.95
N LEU A 101 -11.83 -0.06 -9.17
CA LEU A 101 -13.09 -0.74 -9.37
C LEU A 101 -13.10 -2.15 -8.76
N THR A 102 -12.01 -2.91 -8.93
CA THR A 102 -11.87 -4.24 -8.32
C THR A 102 -11.91 -4.14 -6.79
N ASN A 103 -11.17 -3.20 -6.21
CA ASN A 103 -11.17 -2.98 -4.77
C ASN A 103 -12.54 -2.57 -4.25
N GLU A 104 -13.25 -1.67 -4.94
CA GLU A 104 -14.60 -1.25 -4.59
C GLU A 104 -15.56 -2.44 -4.52
N LYS A 105 -15.55 -3.29 -5.55
CA LYS A 105 -16.41 -4.49 -5.58
C LYS A 105 -16.03 -5.53 -4.52
N LEU A 106 -14.75 -5.72 -4.26
CA LEU A 106 -14.29 -6.62 -3.20
C LEU A 106 -14.72 -6.13 -1.81
N VAL A 107 -14.58 -4.84 -1.54
CA VAL A 107 -15.01 -4.26 -0.25
C VAL A 107 -16.54 -4.26 -0.13
N GLU A 108 -17.27 -3.99 -1.20
CA GLU A 108 -18.74 -3.98 -1.19
C GLU A 108 -19.34 -5.35 -0.82
N PHE A 109 -18.77 -6.44 -1.36
CA PHE A 109 -19.36 -7.79 -1.22
C PHE A 109 -18.64 -8.69 -0.21
N PHE A 110 -17.38 -8.41 0.11
CA PHE A 110 -16.50 -9.29 0.88
C PHE A 110 -15.77 -8.56 2.03
N ASP A 111 -16.29 -7.44 2.51
CA ASP A 111 -15.66 -6.60 3.55
C ASP A 111 -15.22 -7.40 4.78
N SER A 112 -16.02 -8.37 5.21
CA SER A 112 -15.71 -9.19 6.39
C SER A 112 -14.48 -10.10 6.26
N ILE A 113 -14.02 -10.36 5.03
CA ILE A 113 -12.84 -11.19 4.74
C ILE A 113 -11.75 -10.45 3.94
N ILE A 114 -12.08 -9.29 3.34
CA ILE A 114 -11.15 -8.44 2.59
C ILE A 114 -10.84 -7.18 3.39
N ASN A 115 -10.20 -7.36 4.53
CA ASN A 115 -9.73 -6.26 5.37
C ASN A 115 -8.38 -6.63 6.02
N VAL A 116 -7.71 -5.62 6.58
CA VAL A 116 -6.37 -5.75 7.17
C VAL A 116 -6.39 -6.69 8.37
N GLU A 117 -7.37 -6.52 9.26
CA GLU A 117 -7.48 -7.26 10.51
C GLU A 117 -7.72 -8.75 10.26
N TYR A 118 -8.64 -9.06 9.35
CA TYR A 118 -8.92 -10.45 8.98
C TYR A 118 -7.72 -11.11 8.32
N THR A 119 -7.05 -10.41 7.40
CA THR A 119 -5.86 -10.94 6.71
C THR A 119 -4.72 -11.21 7.69
N ALA A 120 -4.45 -10.29 8.60
CA ALA A 120 -3.44 -10.48 9.64
C ALA A 120 -3.80 -11.62 10.62
N GLN A 121 -5.08 -11.79 10.94
CA GLN A 121 -5.56 -12.91 11.76
C GLN A 121 -5.40 -14.25 11.04
N MET A 122 -5.73 -14.32 9.75
CA MET A 122 -5.55 -15.52 8.93
C MET A 122 -4.08 -15.94 8.85
N GLU A 123 -3.16 -14.98 8.70
CA GLU A 123 -1.72 -15.25 8.71
C GLU A 123 -1.26 -15.88 10.05
N LYS A 124 -1.80 -15.42 11.18
CA LYS A 124 -1.50 -16.01 12.51
C LYS A 124 -2.10 -17.41 12.64
N GLU A 125 -3.32 -17.62 12.18
CA GLU A 125 -3.97 -18.93 12.21
C GLU A 125 -3.19 -19.95 11.37
N LEU A 126 -2.65 -19.56 10.22
CA LEU A 126 -1.77 -20.39 9.41
C LEU A 126 -0.46 -20.73 10.13
N ASP A 127 0.12 -19.82 10.89
CA ASP A 127 1.30 -20.11 11.73
C ASP A 127 0.96 -21.11 12.85
N GLU A 128 -0.17 -20.93 13.54
CA GLU A 128 -0.64 -21.86 14.59
C GLU A 128 -0.87 -23.28 14.03
N ILE A 129 -1.43 -23.39 12.83
CA ILE A 129 -1.57 -24.66 12.12
C ILE A 129 -0.20 -25.27 11.79
N ALA A 130 0.75 -24.45 11.31
CA ALA A 130 2.10 -24.91 10.97
C ALA A 130 2.86 -25.40 12.21
N GLU A 131 2.60 -24.84 13.39
CA GLU A 131 3.16 -25.25 14.68
C GLU A 131 2.42 -26.43 15.32
N GLY A 132 1.29 -26.85 14.73
CA GLY A 132 0.48 -27.96 15.23
C GLY A 132 -0.41 -27.60 16.42
N HIS A 133 -0.67 -26.32 16.62
CA HIS A 133 -1.53 -25.79 17.68
C HIS A 133 -2.99 -25.66 17.27
N ASP A 134 -3.30 -25.72 15.97
CA ASP A 134 -4.66 -25.64 15.43
C ASP A 134 -4.87 -26.67 14.30
N ASP A 135 -6.14 -26.95 13.98
CA ASP A 135 -6.54 -27.91 12.96
C ASP A 135 -6.89 -27.19 11.66
N TYR A 136 -6.16 -27.53 10.60
CA TYR A 136 -6.35 -26.96 9.28
C TYR A 136 -7.77 -27.20 8.72
N VAL A 137 -8.41 -28.36 9.02
CA VAL A 137 -9.77 -28.65 8.56
C VAL A 137 -10.78 -27.72 9.23
N HIS A 138 -10.58 -27.45 10.53
CA HIS A 138 -11.41 -26.50 11.27
C HIS A 138 -11.30 -25.08 10.68
N ALA A 139 -10.10 -24.62 10.41
CA ALA A 139 -9.85 -23.30 9.80
C ALA A 139 -10.52 -23.17 8.43
N LEU A 140 -10.40 -24.20 7.57
CA LEU A 140 -11.05 -24.21 6.26
C LEU A 140 -12.58 -24.20 6.35
N THR A 141 -13.15 -25.03 7.23
CA THR A 141 -14.62 -25.07 7.43
C THR A 141 -15.13 -23.71 7.92
N THR A 142 -14.43 -23.10 8.88
CA THR A 142 -14.78 -21.78 9.40
C THR A 142 -14.71 -20.70 8.32
N PHE A 143 -13.74 -20.78 7.42
CA PHE A 143 -13.64 -19.88 6.27
C PHE A 143 -14.79 -20.11 5.28
N GLU A 144 -15.07 -21.36 4.92
CA GLU A 144 -16.13 -21.73 3.97
C GLU A 144 -17.50 -21.25 4.45
N ASP A 145 -17.84 -21.48 5.72
CA ASP A 145 -19.09 -21.03 6.34
C ASP A 145 -19.31 -19.51 6.24
N LYS A 146 -18.22 -18.75 6.26
CA LYS A 146 -18.28 -17.29 6.07
C LYS A 146 -18.30 -16.88 4.61
N PHE A 147 -17.55 -17.58 3.77
CA PHE A 147 -17.33 -17.21 2.38
C PHE A 147 -18.52 -17.53 1.47
N GLU A 148 -19.14 -18.72 1.66
CA GLU A 148 -20.23 -19.18 0.78
C GLU A 148 -21.42 -18.22 0.74
N PRO A 149 -21.95 -17.70 1.89
CA PRO A 149 -23.03 -16.71 1.85
C PRO A 149 -22.66 -15.39 1.19
N LEU A 150 -21.38 -14.95 1.33
CA LEU A 150 -20.88 -13.75 0.67
C LEU A 150 -20.81 -13.94 -0.85
N LEU A 151 -20.36 -15.11 -1.27
CA LEU A 151 -20.26 -15.47 -2.68
C LEU A 151 -21.64 -15.55 -3.33
N GLU A 152 -22.62 -16.18 -2.70
CA GLU A 152 -24.02 -16.21 -3.17
C GLU A 152 -24.61 -14.79 -3.29
N ASN A 153 -24.43 -13.97 -2.26
CA ASN A 153 -24.87 -12.57 -2.29
C ASN A 153 -24.20 -11.77 -3.42
N ALA A 154 -22.92 -12.03 -3.69
CA ALA A 154 -22.21 -11.39 -4.79
C ALA A 154 -22.73 -11.83 -6.16
N TYR A 155 -23.03 -13.12 -6.35
CA TYR A 155 -23.62 -13.63 -7.58
C TYR A 155 -25.00 -13.02 -7.86
N ASP A 156 -25.82 -12.82 -6.82
CA ASP A 156 -27.17 -12.31 -6.97
C ASP A 156 -27.21 -10.81 -7.19
N LYS A 157 -26.30 -10.05 -6.58
CA LYS A 157 -26.40 -8.58 -6.53
C LYS A 157 -25.29 -7.82 -7.26
N MET A 158 -24.14 -8.47 -7.54
CA MET A 158 -23.03 -7.78 -8.19
C MET A 158 -23.41 -7.47 -9.64
N GLU A 159 -23.48 -6.19 -9.96
CA GLU A 159 -23.72 -5.74 -11.32
C GLU A 159 -22.55 -6.14 -12.24
N GLN A 160 -22.88 -6.73 -13.38
CA GLN A 160 -21.89 -7.00 -14.40
C GLN A 160 -21.41 -5.68 -15.02
N ILE A 161 -20.10 -5.48 -15.01
CA ILE A 161 -19.48 -4.32 -15.64
C ILE A 161 -19.71 -4.43 -17.14
N GLN A 162 -20.55 -3.54 -17.67
CA GLN A 162 -20.80 -3.48 -19.11
C GLN A 162 -19.54 -3.00 -19.82
N PRO A 163 -19.08 -3.70 -20.86
CA PRO A 163 -17.92 -3.25 -21.63
C PRO A 163 -18.20 -1.89 -22.27
N GLN A 164 -17.18 -1.04 -22.25
CA GLN A 164 -17.27 0.31 -22.78
C GLN A 164 -17.58 0.27 -24.29
N LYS A 165 -18.66 0.92 -24.71
CA LYS A 165 -19.02 1.03 -26.14
C LYS A 165 -18.09 2.02 -26.83
N THR A 166 -17.63 1.69 -28.03
CA THR A 166 -16.80 2.60 -28.86
C THR A 166 -17.61 3.70 -29.53
N GLY A 167 -18.91 3.56 -29.59
CA GLY A 167 -19.82 4.42 -30.41
C GLY A 167 -19.89 4.01 -31.88
N GLU A 168 -19.15 2.99 -32.30
CA GLU A 168 -19.18 2.45 -33.66
C GLU A 168 -20.03 1.18 -33.71
N THR A 169 -20.62 0.91 -34.87
CA THR A 169 -21.40 -0.31 -35.11
C THR A 169 -20.61 -1.31 -35.94
N CYS A 170 -20.80 -2.59 -35.67
CA CYS A 170 -20.18 -3.66 -36.43
C CYS A 170 -20.71 -3.65 -37.87
N PRO A 171 -19.85 -3.63 -38.91
CA PRO A 171 -20.28 -3.60 -40.31
C PRO A 171 -20.93 -4.91 -40.75
N GLU A 172 -20.75 -6.02 -40.04
CA GLU A 172 -21.30 -7.32 -40.40
C GLU A 172 -22.65 -7.61 -39.73
N CYS A 173 -22.82 -7.24 -38.45
CA CYS A 173 -24.02 -7.59 -37.69
C CYS A 173 -24.83 -6.38 -37.20
N GLY A 174 -24.30 -5.16 -37.32
CA GLY A 174 -24.97 -3.93 -36.86
C GLY A 174 -24.99 -3.74 -35.34
N GLY A 175 -24.37 -4.64 -34.57
CA GLY A 175 -24.26 -4.52 -33.11
C GLY A 175 -23.21 -3.49 -32.68
N ASP A 176 -23.32 -2.97 -31.45
CA ASP A 176 -22.36 -2.03 -30.91
C ASP A 176 -20.98 -2.69 -30.76
N LEU A 177 -19.93 -2.02 -31.20
CA LEU A 177 -18.55 -2.41 -30.88
C LEU A 177 -18.19 -2.02 -29.46
N VAL A 178 -17.52 -2.92 -28.76
CA VAL A 178 -17.13 -2.74 -27.36
C VAL A 178 -15.62 -2.93 -27.17
N ILE A 179 -15.03 -2.16 -26.28
CA ILE A 179 -13.63 -2.31 -25.90
C ILE A 179 -13.55 -3.44 -24.87
N ARG A 180 -12.77 -4.48 -25.20
CA ARG A 180 -12.39 -5.51 -24.23
C ARG A 180 -10.88 -5.53 -24.07
N LYS A 181 -10.40 -5.56 -22.82
CA LYS A 181 -8.97 -5.80 -22.57
C LYS A 181 -8.68 -7.25 -22.94
N GLY A 182 -7.84 -7.46 -23.94
CA GLY A 182 -7.33 -8.77 -24.30
C GLY A 182 -6.23 -9.23 -23.35
N LYS A 183 -5.81 -10.49 -23.53
CA LYS A 183 -4.71 -11.09 -22.76
C LYS A 183 -3.32 -10.68 -23.30
N TYR A 184 -3.31 -9.92 -24.42
CA TYR A 184 -2.11 -9.46 -25.14
C TYR A 184 -2.19 -7.96 -25.36
#